data_2f49787d429130915c7689f06b34a2e9
#
_entry.id   2f49787d429130915c7689f06b34a2e9
#
_cell.length_a   1.000
_cell.length_b   1.000
_cell.length_c   1.000
_cell.angle_alpha   90.00
_cell.angle_beta   90.00
_cell.angle_gamma   90.00
#
_symmetry.space_group_name_H-M   'P 1'
#
loop_
_entity.id
_entity.type
_entity.pdbx_description
1 polymer ?
#
loop_
_entity_poly.entity_id
_entity_poly.type
_entity_poly.pdbx_seq_one_letter_code
_entity_poly.pdbx_strand_id
1 'polypeptide(L)'
;DSSGNAATTVTRTVNVVDTTKPVITLNGSPTVTIEVGTAYTDAGATVTDNYDSGLTASVDPNTLDTSTSGEYTLTYTAIDSSSNEAIPVTRSVEVVDSQSPVITLSGSTTITIEAGTSYVEPGFSATDSNEGDLSSSVIITGSVDSSNLGTYTLTYNVTDSSGNFANT
;
A
#
# COMPACT_ATOMS: atom_id res chain seq x y z
N ASP A 1 -48.14 60.46 -14.66
CA ASP A 1 -47.78 61.84 -14.84
C ASP A 1 -48.80 62.76 -14.10
N SER A 2 -48.62 64.02 -14.19
CA SER A 2 -49.52 65.02 -13.54
C SER A 2 -50.96 65.00 -14.06
N SER A 3 -51.24 64.40 -15.20
CA SER A 3 -52.56 64.20 -15.83
C SER A 3 -53.22 62.88 -15.43
N GLY A 4 -52.63 62.10 -14.47
CA GLY A 4 -53.19 60.87 -14.00
C GLY A 4 -52.80 59.61 -14.86
N ASN A 5 -51.96 59.76 -15.87
CA ASN A 5 -51.59 58.64 -16.70
C ASN A 5 -50.50 57.81 -15.95
N ALA A 6 -50.80 56.54 -15.71
CA ALA A 6 -49.88 55.60 -15.09
C ALA A 6 -48.84 55.04 -16.09
N ALA A 7 -47.63 54.95 -15.73
CA ALA A 7 -46.61 54.23 -16.50
C ALA A 7 -46.94 52.74 -16.57
N THR A 8 -46.59 52.13 -17.68
CA THR A 8 -46.62 50.66 -17.77
C THR A 8 -45.59 50.09 -16.80
N THR A 9 -46.04 49.15 -15.95
CA THR A 9 -45.11 48.43 -15.01
C THR A 9 -44.10 47.59 -15.78
N VAL A 10 -42.83 47.79 -15.50
CA VAL A 10 -41.73 46.94 -15.99
C VAL A 10 -41.13 46.19 -14.84
N THR A 11 -40.86 44.93 -15.03
CA THR A 11 -40.23 44.05 -14.03
C THR A 11 -38.89 43.57 -14.54
N ARG A 12 -37.97 43.36 -13.61
CA ARG A 12 -36.66 42.69 -13.84
C ARG A 12 -36.62 41.51 -12.93
N THR A 13 -36.37 40.32 -13.48
CA THR A 13 -36.09 39.11 -12.71
C THR A 13 -34.55 38.97 -12.55
N VAL A 14 -34.11 38.76 -11.34
CA VAL A 14 -32.71 38.48 -11.03
C VAL A 14 -32.69 37.10 -10.38
N ASN A 15 -31.95 36.17 -11.00
CA ASN A 15 -31.67 34.86 -10.45
C ASN A 15 -30.30 34.91 -9.80
N VAL A 16 -30.24 34.54 -8.54
CA VAL A 16 -28.98 34.35 -7.80
C VAL A 16 -28.74 32.84 -7.71
N VAL A 17 -27.65 32.38 -8.28
CA VAL A 17 -27.34 30.96 -8.39
C VAL A 17 -25.86 30.72 -7.95
N ASP A 18 -25.63 29.57 -7.42
CA ASP A 18 -24.27 29.08 -7.20
C ASP A 18 -23.89 28.13 -8.34
N THR A 19 -22.77 28.42 -8.99
CA THR A 19 -22.17 27.60 -10.06
C THR A 19 -20.71 27.28 -9.79
N THR A 20 -20.23 27.63 -8.60
CA THR A 20 -18.85 27.37 -8.19
C THR A 20 -18.73 25.94 -7.68
N LYS A 21 -17.69 25.25 -8.10
CA LYS A 21 -17.44 23.88 -7.67
C LYS A 21 -16.72 23.88 -6.33
N PRO A 22 -17.02 22.95 -5.42
CA PRO A 22 -16.23 22.75 -4.22
C PRO A 22 -14.77 22.40 -4.54
N VAL A 23 -13.88 22.75 -3.63
CA VAL A 23 -12.44 22.43 -3.72
C VAL A 23 -12.07 21.39 -2.65
N ILE A 24 -11.50 20.28 -3.08
CA ILE A 24 -11.00 19.21 -2.19
C ILE A 24 -9.51 19.41 -1.97
N THR A 25 -9.07 19.37 -0.70
CA THR A 25 -7.67 19.39 -0.31
C THR A 25 -7.38 18.19 0.57
N LEU A 26 -6.41 17.35 0.18
CA LEU A 26 -6.00 16.19 0.97
C LEU A 26 -5.39 16.63 2.30
N ASN A 27 -5.75 15.93 3.37
CA ASN A 27 -5.07 16.03 4.65
C ASN A 27 -3.85 15.10 4.63
N GLY A 28 -2.65 15.65 4.87
CA GLY A 28 -1.40 14.87 4.82
C GLY A 28 -0.88 14.61 3.39
N SER A 29 -0.07 13.57 3.23
CA SER A 29 0.62 13.26 1.97
C SER A 29 -0.34 12.71 0.90
N PRO A 30 -0.16 13.09 -0.39
CA PRO A 30 -0.86 12.46 -1.50
C PRO A 30 -0.34 11.04 -1.82
N THR A 31 0.82 10.67 -1.29
CA THR A 31 1.42 9.34 -1.42
C THR A 31 1.81 8.81 -0.05
N VAL A 32 1.50 7.54 0.22
CA VAL A 32 1.80 6.85 1.48
C VAL A 32 2.34 5.48 1.15
N THR A 33 3.43 5.04 1.81
CA THR A 33 3.93 3.67 1.72
C THR A 33 3.74 3.00 3.07
N ILE A 34 3.20 1.79 3.07
CA ILE A 34 2.97 0.99 4.28
C ILE A 34 3.42 -0.46 4.04
N GLU A 35 3.77 -1.14 5.13
CA GLU A 35 4.10 -2.56 5.11
C GLU A 35 2.83 -3.41 4.96
N VAL A 36 2.89 -4.50 4.21
CA VAL A 36 1.81 -5.47 4.05
C VAL A 36 1.30 -5.96 5.41
N GLY A 37 -0.02 -6.14 5.53
CA GLY A 37 -0.67 -6.52 6.80
C GLY A 37 -0.77 -5.38 7.83
N THR A 38 -0.19 -4.20 7.58
CA THR A 38 -0.33 -3.05 8.46
C THR A 38 -1.67 -2.35 8.21
N ALA A 39 -2.43 -2.09 9.27
CA ALA A 39 -3.69 -1.37 9.16
C ALA A 39 -3.45 0.06 8.64
N TYR A 40 -4.16 0.41 7.57
CA TYR A 40 -4.14 1.77 7.02
C TYR A 40 -5.28 2.60 7.62
N THR A 41 -4.95 3.80 8.05
CA THR A 41 -5.94 4.81 8.46
C THR A 41 -5.80 6.03 7.56
N ASP A 42 -6.84 6.31 6.78
CA ASP A 42 -6.83 7.45 5.89
C ASP A 42 -6.90 8.77 6.66
N ALA A 43 -6.06 9.74 6.27
CA ALA A 43 -6.04 11.08 6.85
C ALA A 43 -7.22 11.95 6.35
N GLY A 44 -7.94 11.49 5.32
CA GLY A 44 -9.08 12.18 4.74
C GLY A 44 -8.74 13.41 3.91
N ALA A 45 -9.74 14.21 3.66
CA ALA A 45 -9.63 15.47 2.93
C ALA A 45 -10.56 16.54 3.51
N THR A 46 -10.21 17.80 3.29
CA THR A 46 -11.02 18.97 3.61
C THR A 46 -11.69 19.48 2.34
N VAL A 47 -12.94 19.91 2.45
CA VAL A 47 -13.69 20.50 1.33
C VAL A 47 -14.05 21.94 1.68
N THR A 48 -13.83 22.86 0.73
CA THR A 48 -14.20 24.26 0.86
C THR A 48 -15.03 24.70 -0.36
N ASP A 49 -15.94 25.61 -0.13
CA ASP A 49 -16.77 26.20 -1.16
C ASP A 49 -17.03 27.68 -0.86
N ASN A 50 -17.48 28.47 -1.88
CA ASN A 50 -17.75 29.89 -1.73
C ASN A 50 -19.09 30.20 -1.06
N TYR A 51 -20.05 29.28 -1.13
CA TYR A 51 -21.40 29.44 -0.60
C TYR A 51 -21.74 28.41 0.48
N ASP A 52 -21.43 27.12 0.25
CA ASP A 52 -21.72 26.05 1.15
C ASP A 52 -20.62 25.88 2.23
N SER A 53 -21.04 25.56 3.45
CA SER A 53 -20.15 25.28 4.58
C SER A 53 -20.39 23.88 5.12
N GLY A 54 -19.34 23.28 5.71
CA GLY A 54 -19.44 21.95 6.33
C GLY A 54 -19.54 20.80 5.30
N LEU A 55 -19.13 21.02 4.06
CA LEU A 55 -19.04 19.97 3.05
C LEU A 55 -17.98 18.93 3.46
N THR A 56 -18.27 17.69 3.12
CA THR A 56 -17.36 16.55 3.36
C THR A 56 -17.04 15.84 2.05
N ALA A 57 -15.81 15.32 1.95
CA ALA A 57 -15.44 14.45 0.85
C ALA A 57 -15.95 13.03 1.09
N SER A 58 -16.42 12.38 0.04
CA SER A 58 -16.58 10.93 -0.02
C SER A 58 -15.30 10.32 -0.57
N VAL A 59 -14.89 9.17 -0.05
CA VAL A 59 -13.70 8.45 -0.50
C VAL A 59 -14.10 7.05 -1.00
N ASP A 60 -13.52 6.64 -2.13
CA ASP A 60 -13.70 5.32 -2.72
C ASP A 60 -12.34 4.75 -3.15
N PRO A 61 -11.99 3.53 -2.71
CA PRO A 61 -12.65 2.75 -1.67
C PRO A 61 -12.54 3.42 -0.29
N ASN A 62 -13.54 3.25 0.57
CA ASN A 62 -13.54 3.81 1.93
C ASN A 62 -12.75 2.95 2.94
N THR A 63 -12.34 1.75 2.53
CA THR A 63 -11.47 0.83 3.26
C THR A 63 -10.45 0.24 2.30
N LEU A 64 -9.22 0.06 2.77
CA LEU A 64 -8.13 -0.51 2.00
C LEU A 64 -7.78 -1.89 2.53
N ASP A 65 -7.73 -2.89 1.64
CA ASP A 65 -7.16 -4.19 1.95
C ASP A 65 -5.63 -4.13 1.82
N THR A 66 -4.96 -4.19 2.95
CA THR A 66 -3.49 -4.12 3.02
C THR A 66 -2.83 -5.49 3.12
N SER A 67 -3.59 -6.58 2.98
CA SER A 67 -3.07 -7.94 3.05
C SER A 67 -2.28 -8.37 1.81
N THR A 68 -2.34 -7.58 0.75
CA THR A 68 -1.65 -7.86 -0.51
C THR A 68 -0.83 -6.65 -0.92
N SER A 69 0.43 -6.88 -1.30
CA SER A 69 1.32 -5.83 -1.82
C SER A 69 0.81 -5.30 -3.17
N GLY A 70 0.99 -4.00 -3.40
CA GLY A 70 0.55 -3.33 -4.61
C GLY A 70 0.26 -1.85 -4.42
N GLU A 71 -0.08 -1.18 -5.51
CA GLU A 71 -0.46 0.23 -5.51
C GLU A 71 -1.99 0.36 -5.50
N TYR A 72 -2.51 1.10 -4.55
CA TYR A 72 -3.92 1.35 -4.34
C TYR A 72 -4.22 2.84 -4.45
N THR A 73 -5.33 3.19 -5.09
CA THR A 73 -5.75 4.58 -5.27
C THR A 73 -7.04 4.85 -4.52
N LEU A 74 -7.01 5.82 -3.62
CA LEU A 74 -8.20 6.39 -2.98
C LEU A 74 -8.64 7.63 -3.76
N THR A 75 -9.90 7.68 -4.18
CA THR A 75 -10.47 8.81 -4.93
C THR A 75 -11.44 9.58 -4.05
N TYR A 76 -11.21 10.87 -3.90
CA TYR A 76 -12.06 11.77 -3.13
C TYR A 76 -12.94 12.58 -4.05
N THR A 77 -14.24 12.61 -3.74
CA THR A 77 -15.25 13.37 -4.46
C THR A 77 -16.06 14.22 -3.48
N ALA A 78 -16.61 15.33 -3.96
CA ALA A 78 -17.53 16.16 -3.20
C ALA A 78 -18.53 16.83 -4.16
N ILE A 79 -19.70 17.14 -3.65
CA ILE A 79 -20.76 17.86 -4.34
C ILE A 79 -21.38 18.88 -3.38
N ASP A 80 -21.70 20.06 -3.87
CA ASP A 80 -22.38 21.09 -3.09
C ASP A 80 -23.91 20.95 -3.13
N SER A 81 -24.63 21.83 -2.44
CA SER A 81 -26.09 21.85 -2.40
C SER A 81 -26.72 22.29 -3.73
N SER A 82 -25.96 22.97 -4.59
CA SER A 82 -26.36 23.40 -5.92
C SER A 82 -26.07 22.38 -7.02
N SER A 83 -25.54 21.20 -6.64
CA SER A 83 -25.14 20.09 -7.50
C SER A 83 -23.91 20.39 -8.37
N ASN A 84 -23.01 21.28 -7.93
CA ASN A 84 -21.70 21.42 -8.56
C ASN A 84 -20.76 20.38 -7.99
N GLU A 85 -20.14 19.57 -8.87
CA GLU A 85 -19.20 18.52 -8.50
C GLU A 85 -17.78 19.06 -8.45
N ALA A 86 -17.06 18.76 -7.36
CA ALA A 86 -15.64 19.03 -7.23
C ALA A 86 -14.82 18.25 -8.28
N ILE A 87 -13.66 18.75 -8.63
CA ILE A 87 -12.67 17.97 -9.37
C ILE A 87 -12.16 16.88 -8.41
N PRO A 88 -12.25 15.58 -8.74
CA PRO A 88 -11.77 14.52 -7.89
C PRO A 88 -10.26 14.66 -7.60
N VAL A 89 -9.86 14.30 -6.38
CA VAL A 89 -8.46 14.26 -5.96
C VAL A 89 -8.14 12.85 -5.51
N THR A 90 -6.92 12.38 -5.76
CA THR A 90 -6.51 11.01 -5.44
C THR A 90 -5.35 10.97 -4.45
N ARG A 91 -5.33 9.91 -3.62
CA ARG A 91 -4.18 9.50 -2.82
C ARG A 91 -3.74 8.12 -3.28
N SER A 92 -2.44 7.96 -3.54
CA SER A 92 -1.82 6.65 -3.77
C SER A 92 -1.34 6.08 -2.44
N VAL A 93 -1.68 4.81 -2.19
CA VAL A 93 -1.16 4.03 -1.08
C VAL A 93 -0.43 2.83 -1.66
N GLU A 94 0.88 2.78 -1.45
CA GLU A 94 1.74 1.68 -1.85
C GLU A 94 1.88 0.71 -0.67
N VAL A 95 1.40 -0.51 -0.83
CA VAL A 95 1.57 -1.59 0.13
C VAL A 95 2.78 -2.42 -0.31
N VAL A 96 3.81 -2.44 0.51
CA VAL A 96 5.08 -3.13 0.20
C VAL A 96 5.34 -4.26 1.19
N ASP A 97 6.07 -5.26 0.75
CA ASP A 97 6.70 -6.23 1.62
C ASP A 97 8.21 -5.98 1.58
N SER A 98 8.75 -5.56 2.71
CA SER A 98 10.18 -5.29 2.89
C SER A 98 10.84 -6.27 3.87
N GLN A 99 10.07 -7.27 4.35
CA GLN A 99 10.58 -8.28 5.27
C GLN A 99 11.37 -9.34 4.50
N SER A 100 12.49 -9.74 5.08
CA SER A 100 13.33 -10.80 4.49
C SER A 100 12.97 -12.16 5.10
N PRO A 101 12.98 -13.23 4.29
CA PRO A 101 12.84 -14.59 4.82
C PRO A 101 13.94 -14.95 5.80
N VAL A 102 13.63 -15.85 6.73
CA VAL A 102 14.57 -16.38 7.72
C VAL A 102 14.80 -17.85 7.45
N ILE A 103 16.07 -18.24 7.28
CA ILE A 103 16.49 -19.65 7.18
C ILE A 103 16.95 -20.16 8.54
N THR A 104 16.45 -21.32 8.94
CA THR A 104 16.85 -22.00 10.16
C THR A 104 17.39 -23.39 9.82
N LEU A 105 18.65 -23.67 10.16
CA LEU A 105 19.25 -24.99 9.99
C LEU A 105 18.81 -25.92 11.11
N SER A 106 18.54 -27.19 10.78
CA SER A 106 18.28 -28.24 11.76
C SER A 106 19.61 -28.78 12.27
N GLY A 107 19.79 -28.80 13.60
CA GLY A 107 21.00 -29.29 14.22
C GLY A 107 22.13 -28.25 14.31
N SER A 108 23.38 -28.73 14.26
CA SER A 108 24.57 -27.88 14.40
C SER A 108 24.95 -27.23 13.09
N THR A 109 25.34 -25.94 13.14
CA THR A 109 25.91 -25.21 11.99
C THR A 109 27.32 -25.74 11.59
N THR A 110 27.96 -26.50 12.45
CA THR A 110 29.24 -27.19 12.19
C THR A 110 29.07 -28.67 12.41
N ILE A 111 29.35 -29.48 11.41
CA ILE A 111 29.24 -30.94 11.46
C ILE A 111 30.61 -31.51 11.13
N THR A 112 31.07 -32.49 11.95
CA THR A 112 32.29 -33.24 11.68
C THR A 112 31.89 -34.66 11.32
N ILE A 113 32.41 -35.15 10.20
CA ILE A 113 32.24 -36.53 9.75
C ILE A 113 33.61 -37.18 9.53
N GLU A 114 33.67 -38.51 9.66
CA GLU A 114 34.88 -39.30 9.38
C GLU A 114 35.05 -39.41 7.85
N ALA A 115 36.32 -39.31 7.36
CA ALA A 115 36.60 -39.45 5.94
C ALA A 115 36.08 -40.78 5.39
N GLY A 116 35.48 -40.75 4.21
CA GLY A 116 34.83 -41.91 3.58
C GLY A 116 33.38 -42.14 4.05
N THR A 117 32.89 -41.40 5.03
CA THR A 117 31.48 -41.45 5.46
C THR A 117 30.66 -40.47 4.68
N SER A 118 29.51 -40.87 4.12
CA SER A 118 28.65 -39.98 3.36
C SER A 118 28.06 -38.88 4.26
N TYR A 119 28.13 -37.61 3.81
CA TYR A 119 27.41 -36.53 4.44
C TYR A 119 25.92 -36.67 4.19
N VAL A 120 25.14 -36.47 5.23
CA VAL A 120 23.67 -36.40 5.15
C VAL A 120 23.21 -35.05 5.72
N GLU A 121 22.50 -34.28 4.95
CA GLU A 121 21.93 -32.99 5.38
C GLU A 121 20.90 -33.22 6.50
N PRO A 122 21.08 -32.62 7.70
CA PRO A 122 20.08 -32.75 8.78
C PRO A 122 18.75 -32.06 8.52
N GLY A 123 18.74 -31.15 7.54
CA GLY A 123 17.57 -30.40 7.15
C GLY A 123 17.64 -28.93 7.52
N PHE A 124 16.67 -28.20 7.02
CA PHE A 124 16.49 -26.76 7.22
C PHE A 124 15.03 -26.38 7.05
N SER A 125 14.67 -25.19 7.47
CA SER A 125 13.40 -24.53 7.16
C SER A 125 13.66 -23.08 6.73
N ALA A 126 12.76 -22.52 5.92
CA ALA A 126 12.76 -21.12 5.61
C ALA A 126 11.33 -20.59 5.77
N THR A 127 11.19 -19.45 6.45
CA THR A 127 9.88 -18.84 6.69
C THR A 127 9.96 -17.35 6.45
N ASP A 128 8.91 -16.82 5.88
CA ASP A 128 8.66 -15.40 5.74
C ASP A 128 7.39 -15.01 6.51
N SER A 129 7.34 -13.77 7.01
CA SER A 129 6.20 -13.28 7.80
C SER A 129 4.93 -13.11 6.96
N ASN A 130 5.09 -12.82 5.68
CA ASN A 130 4.00 -12.55 4.75
C ASN A 130 3.66 -13.76 3.86
N GLU A 131 4.67 -14.47 3.36
CA GLU A 131 4.51 -15.59 2.44
C GLU A 131 4.44 -16.96 3.15
N GLY A 132 4.85 -17.04 4.42
CA GLY A 132 4.85 -18.26 5.19
C GLY A 132 6.04 -19.17 4.88
N ASP A 133 5.80 -20.46 4.60
CA ASP A 133 6.84 -21.48 4.40
C ASP A 133 7.46 -21.39 3.01
N LEU A 134 8.75 -21.03 2.96
CA LEU A 134 9.59 -20.96 1.77
C LEU A 134 10.66 -22.06 1.72
N SER A 135 10.57 -23.11 2.54
CA SER A 135 11.58 -24.16 2.64
C SER A 135 11.85 -24.86 1.30
N SER A 136 10.82 -25.02 0.46
CA SER A 136 10.96 -25.61 -0.86
C SER A 136 11.66 -24.72 -1.90
N SER A 137 11.78 -23.42 -1.61
CA SER A 137 12.43 -22.43 -2.48
C SER A 137 13.89 -22.19 -2.11
N VAL A 138 14.40 -22.83 -1.04
CA VAL A 138 15.79 -22.70 -0.63
C VAL A 138 16.73 -23.33 -1.66
N ILE A 139 17.70 -22.55 -2.09
CA ILE A 139 18.77 -23.01 -2.98
C ILE A 139 20.02 -23.26 -2.14
N ILE A 140 20.51 -24.50 -2.18
CA ILE A 140 21.78 -24.87 -1.52
C ILE A 140 22.89 -24.86 -2.58
N THR A 141 23.99 -24.17 -2.26
CA THR A 141 25.21 -24.14 -3.08
C THR A 141 26.38 -24.70 -2.28
N GLY A 142 27.36 -25.26 -2.99
CA GLY A 142 28.48 -26.01 -2.42
C GLY A 142 28.21 -27.51 -2.43
N SER A 143 29.22 -28.28 -2.07
CA SER A 143 29.16 -29.75 -1.97
C SER A 143 30.18 -30.25 -1.00
N VAL A 144 29.92 -31.39 -0.35
CA VAL A 144 30.82 -32.07 0.55
C VAL A 144 31.45 -33.25 -0.19
N ASP A 145 32.80 -33.27 -0.31
CA ASP A 145 33.54 -34.42 -0.81
C ASP A 145 34.16 -35.14 0.39
N SER A 146 33.48 -36.13 0.90
CA SER A 146 33.90 -36.89 2.09
C SER A 146 35.09 -37.83 1.82
N SER A 147 35.55 -37.98 0.57
CA SER A 147 36.73 -38.76 0.22
C SER A 147 38.02 -37.99 0.45
N ASN A 148 37.97 -36.68 0.57
CA ASN A 148 39.11 -35.81 0.78
C ASN A 148 38.99 -35.05 2.10
N LEU A 149 40.11 -34.99 2.86
CA LEU A 149 40.18 -34.20 4.09
C LEU A 149 40.08 -32.72 3.76
N GLY A 150 39.21 -31.99 4.47
CA GLY A 150 39.05 -30.55 4.24
C GLY A 150 37.86 -29.99 5.02
N THR A 151 37.66 -28.68 4.86
CA THR A 151 36.48 -27.99 5.32
C THR A 151 35.64 -27.61 4.12
N TYR A 152 34.39 -28.02 4.13
CA TYR A 152 33.41 -27.75 3.05
C TYR A 152 32.34 -26.83 3.57
N THR A 153 31.90 -25.89 2.75
CA THR A 153 30.82 -24.96 3.12
C THR A 153 29.63 -25.17 2.20
N LEU A 154 28.49 -25.35 2.82
CA LEU A 154 27.19 -25.28 2.13
C LEU A 154 26.55 -23.93 2.45
N THR A 155 26.05 -23.25 1.42
CA THR A 155 25.36 -21.96 1.57
C THR A 155 23.91 -22.12 1.18
N TYR A 156 23.02 -21.65 2.04
CA TYR A 156 21.57 -21.72 1.87
C TYR A 156 21.05 -20.32 1.52
N ASN A 157 20.29 -20.21 0.45
CA ASN A 157 19.75 -18.94 -0.03
C ASN A 157 18.26 -19.10 -0.33
N VAL A 158 17.49 -18.09 -0.02
CA VAL A 158 16.09 -17.98 -0.43
C VAL A 158 15.75 -16.50 -0.64
N THR A 159 14.87 -16.26 -1.57
CA THR A 159 14.33 -14.94 -1.87
C THR A 159 12.82 -15.08 -1.89
N ASP A 160 12.10 -14.12 -1.30
CA ASP A 160 10.65 -14.05 -1.40
C ASP A 160 10.18 -13.52 -2.77
N SER A 161 8.88 -13.43 -2.98
CA SER A 161 8.30 -12.92 -4.24
C SER A 161 8.48 -11.40 -4.40
N SER A 162 8.71 -10.68 -3.31
CA SER A 162 8.98 -9.24 -3.29
C SER A 162 10.44 -8.90 -3.58
N GLY A 163 11.31 -9.90 -3.63
CA GLY A 163 12.73 -9.76 -3.94
C GLY A 163 13.63 -9.57 -2.71
N ASN A 164 13.12 -9.77 -1.49
CA ASN A 164 13.93 -9.68 -0.29
C ASN A 164 14.70 -10.99 -0.09
N PHE A 165 16.00 -10.88 0.17
CA PHE A 165 16.90 -12.01 0.38
C PHE A 165 16.97 -12.38 1.86
N ALA A 166 17.05 -13.68 2.15
CA ALA A 166 17.32 -14.13 3.51
C ALA A 166 18.65 -13.54 4.03
N ASN A 167 18.59 -12.99 5.24
CA ASN A 167 19.79 -12.53 5.93
C ASN A 167 20.56 -13.73 6.47
N THR A 168 21.84 -13.86 6.13
CA THR A 168 22.79 -14.87 6.63
C THR A 168 23.39 -14.44 7.95
#